data_20dc5e1008dcc638176436cf0b842a20
#
_entry.id   20dc5e1008dcc638176436cf0b842a20
#
_cell.length_a   1.000
_cell.length_b   1.000
_cell.length_c   1.000
_cell.angle_alpha   90.00
_cell.angle_beta   90.00
_cell.angle_gamma   90.00
#
_symmetry.space_group_name_H-M   'P 1'
#
loop_
_entity.id
_entity.type
_entity.pdbx_description
1 polymer ?
#
loop_
_entity_poly.entity_id
_entity_poly.type
_entity_poly.pdbx_seq_one_letter_code
_entity_poly.pdbx_strand_id
1 'polypeptide(L)' 'MAVRIVFLGPLRDLADEAQREAPAPLDWNGLLAGVGPQVAEQLREERVHIACGGKVLADKTALLAQDGEEVALLPPVSGG' A
#
# COMPACT_ATOMS: atom_id res chain seq x y z
N MET A 1 -1.15 -6.31 17.12
CA MET A 1 -2.16 -5.54 16.43
C MET A 1 -1.71 -5.32 15.02
N ALA A 2 -2.62 -5.03 14.11
CA ALA A 2 -2.31 -5.14 12.70
C ALA A 2 -2.91 -4.01 11.87
N VAL A 3 -2.24 -3.76 10.74
CA VAL A 3 -2.70 -2.88 9.69
C VAL A 3 -3.08 -3.79 8.52
N ARG A 4 -4.19 -3.48 7.85
CA ARG A 4 -4.64 -4.22 6.67
C ARG A 4 -4.13 -3.51 5.41
N ILE A 5 -3.39 -4.24 4.59
CA ILE A 5 -2.93 -3.74 3.29
C ILE A 5 -3.86 -4.30 2.22
N VAL A 6 -4.45 -3.41 1.42
CA VAL A 6 -5.38 -3.81 0.34
C VAL A 6 -4.70 -3.58 -1.00
N PHE A 7 -4.64 -4.63 -1.80
CA PHE A 7 -4.06 -4.59 -3.15
C PHE A 7 -5.17 -4.43 -4.17
N LEU A 8 -5.05 -3.45 -5.05
CA LEU A 8 -6.07 -3.16 -6.07
C LEU A 8 -5.50 -3.32 -7.47
N GLY A 9 -6.35 -3.75 -8.40
CA GLY A 9 -6.00 -3.88 -9.82
C GLY A 9 -4.77 -4.73 -10.06
N PRO A 10 -3.82 -4.28 -10.88
CA PRO A 10 -2.62 -5.06 -11.19
C PRO A 10 -1.76 -5.39 -9.98
N LEU A 11 -1.85 -4.58 -8.93
CA LEU A 11 -1.08 -4.85 -7.70
C LEU A 11 -1.57 -6.10 -7.00
N ARG A 12 -2.87 -6.38 -7.10
CA ARG A 12 -3.45 -7.61 -6.58
C ARG A 12 -2.87 -8.84 -7.28
N ASP A 13 -2.69 -8.74 -8.59
CA ASP A 13 -2.11 -9.84 -9.37
C ASP A 13 -0.65 -10.08 -9.00
N LEU A 14 0.12 -9.01 -8.81
CA LEU A 14 1.52 -9.10 -8.40
C LEU A 14 1.67 -9.69 -6.99
N ALA A 15 0.76 -9.34 -6.10
CA ALA A 15 0.79 -9.82 -4.73
C ALA A 15 0.21 -11.23 -4.58
N ASP A 16 -0.54 -11.67 -5.57
CA ASP A 16 -1.27 -12.94 -5.56
C ASP A 16 -2.24 -13.03 -4.38
N GLU A 17 -2.77 -11.88 -3.96
CA GLU A 17 -3.79 -11.81 -2.91
C GLU A 17 -4.44 -10.44 -2.90
N ALA A 18 -5.69 -10.38 -2.40
CA ALA A 18 -6.44 -9.13 -2.36
C ALA A 18 -6.05 -8.25 -1.18
N GLN A 19 -5.62 -8.86 -0.08
CA GLN A 19 -5.25 -8.13 1.13
C GLN A 19 -4.29 -8.94 1.97
N ARG A 20 -3.56 -8.22 2.83
CA ARG A 20 -2.55 -8.83 3.71
C ARG A 20 -2.48 -8.02 5.00
N GLU A 21 -2.24 -8.69 6.11
CA GLU A 21 -2.03 -8.00 7.38
C GLU A 21 -0.55 -7.76 7.61
N ALA A 22 -0.24 -6.65 8.27
CA ALA A 22 1.12 -6.31 8.67
C ALA A 22 1.12 -5.77 10.10
N PRO A 23 2.23 -5.89 10.82
CA PRO A 23 2.30 -5.35 12.18
C PRO A 23 2.13 -3.83 12.20
N ALA A 24 1.44 -3.33 13.22
CA ALA A 24 1.30 -1.89 13.43
C ALA A 24 2.35 -1.42 14.44
N PRO A 25 2.83 -0.18 14.34
CA PRO A 25 2.57 0.76 13.25
C PRO A 25 3.29 0.38 11.96
N LEU A 26 2.73 0.79 10.82
CA LEU A 26 3.30 0.47 9.52
C LEU A 26 3.71 1.77 8.81
N ASP A 27 5.00 1.94 8.60
CA ASP A 27 5.53 3.08 7.87
C ASP A 27 5.86 2.70 6.42
N TRP A 28 6.40 3.65 5.66
CA TRP A 28 6.75 3.44 4.26
C TRP A 28 7.74 2.27 4.09
N ASN A 29 8.80 2.26 4.88
CA ASN A 29 9.81 1.19 4.79
C ASN A 29 9.22 -0.16 5.16
N GLY A 30 8.39 -0.18 6.20
CA GLY A 30 7.71 -1.41 6.60
C GLY A 30 6.76 -1.93 5.53
N LEU A 31 6.06 -1.02 4.86
CA LEU A 31 5.18 -1.39 3.75
C LEU A 31 5.97 -2.01 2.60
N LEU A 32 7.06 -1.37 2.19
CA LEU A 32 7.89 -1.90 1.11
C LEU A 32 8.45 -3.28 1.44
N ALA A 33 8.88 -3.49 2.67
CA ALA A 33 9.39 -4.79 3.11
C ALA A 33 8.29 -5.85 3.17
N GLY A 34 7.08 -5.44 3.53
CA GLY A 34 5.97 -6.36 3.74
C GLY A 34 5.26 -6.84 2.48
N VAL A 35 5.36 -6.10 1.39
CA VAL A 35 4.60 -6.42 0.16
C VAL A 35 5.42 -7.23 -0.86
N GLY A 36 6.70 -7.38 -0.63
CA GLY A 36 7.55 -8.10 -1.56
C GLY A 36 8.14 -7.20 -2.64
N PRO A 37 9.22 -7.67 -3.32
CA PRO A 37 9.98 -6.80 -4.22
C PRO A 37 9.21 -6.32 -5.45
N GLN A 38 8.32 -7.14 -6.00
CA GLN A 38 7.56 -6.75 -7.20
C GLN A 38 6.57 -5.64 -6.92
N VAL A 39 5.82 -5.76 -5.84
CA VAL A 39 4.87 -4.72 -5.45
C VAL A 39 5.60 -3.48 -4.95
N ALA A 40 6.69 -3.67 -4.19
CA ALA A 40 7.48 -2.55 -3.69
C ALA A 40 8.01 -1.69 -4.83
N GLU A 41 8.46 -2.31 -5.92
CA GLU A 41 8.93 -1.58 -7.08
C GLU A 41 7.82 -0.71 -7.69
N GLN A 42 6.61 -1.26 -7.79
CA GLN A 42 5.47 -0.50 -8.29
C GLN A 42 5.11 0.66 -7.35
N LEU A 43 5.21 0.44 -6.05
CA LEU A 43 4.88 1.49 -5.07
C LEU A 43 5.81 2.69 -5.16
N ARG A 44 7.00 2.52 -5.70
CA ARG A 44 7.94 3.62 -5.89
C ARG A 44 7.60 4.50 -7.10
N GLU A 45 6.71 4.02 -7.95
CA GLU A 45 6.27 4.79 -9.12
C GLU A 45 5.47 6.00 -8.70
N GLU A 46 5.72 7.12 -9.35
CA GLU A 46 5.06 8.38 -9.02
C GLU A 46 3.56 8.32 -9.15
N ARG A 47 3.07 7.54 -10.11
CA ARG A 47 1.65 7.44 -10.40
C ARG A 47 0.90 6.48 -9.49
N VAL A 48 1.61 5.74 -8.66
CA VAL A 48 0.99 4.85 -7.69
C VAL A 48 0.79 5.62 -6.40
N HIS A 49 -0.45 5.62 -5.90
CA HIS A 49 -0.81 6.34 -4.68
C HIS A 49 -1.15 5.38 -3.56
N ILE A 50 -1.16 5.90 -2.35
CA ILE A 50 -1.51 5.12 -1.16
C ILE A 50 -2.57 5.91 -0.39
N ALA A 51 -3.63 5.20 0.01
CA ALA A 51 -4.64 5.75 0.90
C ALA A 51 -4.49 5.09 2.27
N CYS A 52 -4.59 5.87 3.31
CA CYS A 52 -4.53 5.38 4.68
C CYS A 52 -5.72 5.95 5.45
N GLY A 53 -6.49 5.07 6.07
CA GLY A 53 -7.66 5.49 6.81
C GLY A 53 -8.69 6.21 5.95
N GLY A 54 -8.78 5.84 4.67
CA GLY A 54 -9.73 6.43 3.73
C GLY A 54 -9.27 7.71 3.06
N LYS A 55 -8.03 8.14 3.29
CA LYS A 55 -7.49 9.36 2.68
C LYS A 55 -6.26 9.06 1.85
N VAL A 56 -6.23 9.58 0.63
CA VAL A 56 -5.05 9.47 -0.23
C VAL A 56 -3.96 10.38 0.33
N LEU A 57 -2.77 9.82 0.51
CA LEU A 57 -1.64 10.56 1.07
C LEU A 57 -1.01 11.46 0.00
N ALA A 58 -0.76 12.71 0.38
CA ALA A 58 -0.04 13.64 -0.50
C ALA A 58 1.40 13.19 -0.71
N ASP A 59 2.00 12.63 0.34
CA ASP A 59 3.34 12.08 0.31
C ASP A 59 3.29 10.67 0.87
N LYS A 60 3.32 9.67 -0.01
CA LYS A 60 3.22 8.27 0.41
C LYS A 60 4.40 7.81 1.25
N THR A 61 5.55 8.47 1.12
CA THR A 61 6.71 8.13 1.94
C THR A 61 6.54 8.54 3.40
N ALA A 62 5.54 9.37 3.69
CA ALA A 62 5.21 9.77 5.04
C ALA A 62 4.19 8.85 5.70
N LEU A 63 3.89 7.71 5.08
CA LEU A 63 2.94 6.75 5.62
C LEU A 63 3.29 6.36 7.06
N LEU A 64 2.27 6.40 7.91
CA LEU A 64 2.35 5.85 9.27
C LEU A 64 0.97 5.36 9.65
N ALA A 65 0.70 4.10 9.38
CA ALA A 65 -0.59 3.49 9.67
C ALA A 65 -0.57 2.90 11.08
N GLN A 66 -1.62 3.18 11.83
CA GLN A 66 -1.79 2.69 13.18
C GLN A 66 -2.63 1.42 13.21
N ASP A 67 -2.64 0.77 14.36
CA ASP A 67 -3.44 -0.43 14.56
C ASP A 67 -4.89 -0.22 14.15
N GLY A 68 -5.41 -1.15 13.37
CA GLY A 68 -6.79 -1.12 12.89
C GLY A 68 -7.00 -0.30 11.63
N GLU A 69 -5.99 0.40 11.15
CA GLU A 69 -6.12 1.18 9.92
C GLU A 69 -5.93 0.32 8.68
N GLU A 70 -6.51 0.77 7.58
CA GLU A 70 -6.39 0.12 6.28
C GLU A 70 -5.54 0.96 5.35
N VAL A 71 -4.60 0.32 4.69
CA VAL A 71 -3.73 0.95 3.69
C VAL A 71 -4.10 0.39 2.33
N ALA A 72 -4.65 1.22 1.46
CA ALA A 72 -5.02 0.81 0.11
C ALA A 72 -3.95 1.25 -0.88
N LEU A 73 -3.50 0.30 -1.70
CA LEU A 73 -2.49 0.56 -2.73
C LEU A 73 -3.22 0.83 -4.05
N LEU A 74 -3.13 2.07 -4.53
CA LEU A 74 -3.89 2.56 -5.66
C LEU A 74 -3.01 2.56 -6.92
N PRO A 75 -3.27 1.67 -7.87
CA PRO A 75 -2.48 1.65 -9.10
C PRO A 75 -2.75 2.88 -9.96
N PRO A 76 -1.88 3.18 -10.94
CA PRO A 76 -2.13 4.30 -11.83
C PRO A 76 -3.39 4.09 -12.63
N VAL A 77 -4.13 5.18 -12.87
CA VAL A 77 -5.36 5.13 -13.66
C VAL A 77 -5.00 5.08 -15.14
N SER A 78 -5.43 4.02 -15.80
CA SER A 78 -5.18 3.81 -17.21
C SER A 78 -6.02 4.77 -18.06
N GLY A 79 -5.38 5.44 -19.02
CA GLY A 79 -6.06 6.33 -19.94
C GLY A 79 -6.61 7.60 -19.33
N GLY A 80 -6.26 7.84 -18.06
CA GLY A 80 -6.74 9.00 -17.32
C GLY A 80 -5.97 10.22 -17.59
#